data_4004c325c8ee0933aebf7611d384c679
#
_entry.id   4004c325c8ee0933aebf7611d384c679
#
_cell.length_a   1.000
_cell.length_b   1.000
_cell.length_c   1.000
_cell.angle_alpha   90.00
_cell.angle_beta   90.00
_cell.angle_gamma   90.00
#
_symmetry.space_group_name_H-M   'P 1'
#
loop_
_entity.id
_entity.type
_entity.pdbx_description
1 polymer ?
#
loop_
_entity_poly.entity_id
_entity_poly.type
_entity_poly.pdbx_seq_one_letter_code
_entity_poly.pdbx_strand_id
1 'polypeptide(L)'
;MKAINRDILREVSRTKSKFISIMIIMFLGVFIFVGLKETSPAMVNTYNKYIERHKMYDLRVSHNYGINESDMKLINDMDNIDISESYYIKKLQITNSNEFVNVESIPEKLVLPKVVEGALPNNESEIALVESLQGSYKIGDEISFVSSNNDSNTLKQFKFRVVGFVQGADHIEVSNNNLANKDYFGYVKKDVFKFENVSGVNIKLKNINYKYSDKDYITEVNKTRDNLIEKLKVQQNIDEKNYLDKNNKKLNENEKVINQAQDQLNAVKSKIELLKNVDSKSYNEQIEKLNKAQKEIDENKKQLNIARISLKEESYPRFSVENIRGLKNYAQFID
;
A
#
# COMPACT_ATOMS: atom_id res chain seq x y z
N MET A 1 -7.90 -24.65 73.18
CA MET A 1 -7.73 -23.78 71.96
C MET A 1 -7.20 -22.40 72.25
N LYS A 2 -7.62 -21.66 73.26
CA LYS A 2 -7.14 -20.25 73.48
C LYS A 2 -5.65 -20.15 73.88
N ALA A 3 -5.04 -21.16 74.57
CA ALA A 3 -3.62 -21.08 74.93
C ALA A 3 -2.69 -21.28 73.73
N ILE A 4 -2.97 -22.23 72.84
CA ILE A 4 -2.18 -22.48 71.60
C ILE A 4 -2.19 -21.27 70.64
N ASN A 5 -3.35 -20.67 70.48
CA ASN A 5 -3.44 -19.49 69.64
C ASN A 5 -2.64 -18.28 70.20
N ARG A 6 -2.55 -18.17 71.54
CA ARG A 6 -1.78 -17.13 72.22
C ARG A 6 -0.28 -17.34 72.06
N ASP A 7 0.16 -18.61 72.15
CA ASP A 7 1.57 -18.96 71.96
C ASP A 7 2.02 -18.80 70.54
N ILE A 8 1.19 -19.14 69.53
CA ILE A 8 1.44 -18.87 68.09
C ILE A 8 1.57 -17.37 67.83
N LEU A 9 0.65 -16.53 68.33
CA LEU A 9 0.70 -15.11 68.24
C LEU A 9 1.94 -14.52 68.90
N ARG A 10 2.40 -15.06 70.01
CA ARG A 10 3.60 -14.62 70.72
C ARG A 10 4.87 -14.98 69.97
N GLU A 11 4.93 -16.16 69.32
CA GLU A 11 6.06 -16.55 68.45
C GLU A 11 6.13 -15.76 67.17
N VAL A 12 4.99 -15.53 66.49
CA VAL A 12 4.89 -14.63 65.34
C VAL A 12 5.31 -13.22 65.71
N SER A 13 4.94 -12.73 66.89
CA SER A 13 5.33 -11.40 67.37
C SER A 13 6.83 -11.29 67.65
N ARG A 14 7.46 -12.37 68.09
CA ARG A 14 8.91 -12.44 68.38
C ARG A 14 9.77 -12.55 67.12
N THR A 15 9.21 -13.15 66.06
CA THR A 15 9.88 -13.38 64.79
C THR A 15 9.27 -12.55 63.61
N LYS A 16 8.69 -11.40 63.94
CA LYS A 16 7.97 -10.54 62.99
C LYS A 16 8.71 -10.32 61.67
N SER A 17 10.02 -10.03 61.71
CA SER A 17 10.81 -9.75 60.51
C SER A 17 10.88 -10.96 59.57
N LYS A 18 11.09 -12.19 60.11
CA LYS A 18 11.12 -13.39 59.27
C LYS A 18 9.75 -13.70 58.69
N PHE A 19 8.68 -13.54 59.47
CA PHE A 19 7.32 -13.77 59.02
C PHE A 19 6.91 -12.80 57.92
N ILE A 20 7.23 -11.52 58.10
CA ILE A 20 6.96 -10.49 57.09
C ILE A 20 7.76 -10.74 55.80
N SER A 21 9.04 -11.16 55.92
CA SER A 21 9.84 -11.49 54.72
C SER A 21 9.25 -12.65 53.94
N ILE A 22 8.82 -13.73 54.59
CA ILE A 22 8.19 -14.87 53.92
C ILE A 22 6.86 -14.44 53.27
N MET A 23 6.06 -13.65 53.99
CA MET A 23 4.78 -13.14 53.48
C MET A 23 4.98 -12.26 52.23
N ILE A 24 6.00 -11.37 52.22
CA ILE A 24 6.34 -10.53 51.07
C ILE A 24 6.77 -11.37 49.87
N ILE A 25 7.60 -12.42 50.10
CA ILE A 25 8.05 -13.32 49.02
C ILE A 25 6.86 -14.07 48.42
N MET A 26 5.97 -14.61 49.25
CA MET A 26 4.77 -15.29 48.75
C MET A 26 3.83 -14.34 48.02
N PHE A 27 3.61 -13.15 48.59
CA PHE A 27 2.80 -12.13 47.95
C PHE A 27 3.39 -11.72 46.60
N LEU A 28 4.72 -11.48 46.49
CA LEU A 28 5.41 -11.17 45.28
C LEU A 28 5.26 -12.28 44.24
N GLY A 29 5.42 -13.54 44.63
CA GLY A 29 5.23 -14.69 43.75
C GLY A 29 3.82 -14.77 43.17
N VAL A 30 2.80 -14.62 44.02
CA VAL A 30 1.40 -14.61 43.60
C VAL A 30 1.12 -13.39 42.70
N PHE A 31 1.63 -12.21 43.06
CA PHE A 31 1.44 -10.98 42.30
C PHE A 31 2.01 -11.11 40.90
N ILE A 32 3.26 -11.59 40.76
CA ILE A 32 3.89 -11.82 39.46
C ILE A 32 3.09 -12.86 38.67
N PHE A 33 2.72 -13.96 39.26
CA PHE A 33 1.97 -15.02 38.58
C PHE A 33 0.61 -14.54 38.08
N VAL A 34 -0.15 -13.82 38.89
CA VAL A 34 -1.46 -13.26 38.50
C VAL A 34 -1.28 -12.18 37.45
N GLY A 35 -0.27 -11.28 37.60
CA GLY A 35 0.03 -10.24 36.63
C GLY A 35 0.34 -10.80 35.25
N LEU A 36 1.21 -11.81 35.19
CA LEU A 36 1.55 -12.46 33.91
C LEU A 36 0.33 -13.20 33.32
N LYS A 37 -0.46 -13.87 34.14
CA LYS A 37 -1.65 -14.60 33.69
C LYS A 37 -2.73 -13.67 33.11
N GLU A 38 -2.92 -12.50 33.67
CA GLU A 38 -3.94 -11.52 33.25
C GLU A 38 -3.47 -10.65 32.05
N THR A 39 -2.16 -10.54 31.81
CA THR A 39 -1.62 -9.69 30.74
C THR A 39 -2.08 -10.17 29.35
N SER A 40 -1.99 -11.46 29.05
CA SER A 40 -2.37 -12.00 27.74
C SER A 40 -3.86 -11.80 27.42
N PRO A 41 -4.82 -12.17 28.28
CA PRO A 41 -6.24 -11.88 28.04
C PRO A 41 -6.56 -10.38 27.89
N ALA A 42 -5.88 -9.52 28.66
CA ALA A 42 -6.06 -8.08 28.57
C ALA A 42 -5.60 -7.53 27.20
N MET A 43 -4.44 -7.97 26.72
CA MET A 43 -3.92 -7.61 25.39
C MET A 43 -4.86 -8.07 24.29
N VAL A 44 -5.29 -9.33 24.30
CA VAL A 44 -6.23 -9.89 23.33
C VAL A 44 -7.56 -9.11 23.32
N ASN A 45 -8.09 -8.76 24.48
CA ASN A 45 -9.32 -7.98 24.57
C ASN A 45 -9.15 -6.56 24.03
N THR A 46 -8.01 -5.92 24.31
CA THR A 46 -7.67 -4.60 23.77
C THR A 46 -7.57 -4.65 22.25
N TYR A 47 -6.92 -5.66 21.72
CA TYR A 47 -6.83 -5.91 20.28
C TYR A 47 -8.21 -6.06 19.62
N ASN A 48 -9.06 -6.95 20.14
CA ASN A 48 -10.41 -7.15 19.58
C ASN A 48 -11.21 -5.84 19.58
N LYS A 49 -11.17 -5.09 20.69
CA LYS A 49 -11.83 -3.78 20.78
C LYS A 49 -11.28 -2.74 19.78
N TYR A 50 -9.97 -2.77 19.52
CA TYR A 50 -9.34 -1.90 18.53
C TYR A 50 -9.87 -2.20 17.12
N ILE A 51 -9.86 -3.47 16.73
CA ILE A 51 -10.36 -3.93 15.43
C ILE A 51 -11.82 -3.54 15.21
N GLU A 52 -12.67 -3.75 16.22
CA GLU A 52 -14.09 -3.38 16.17
C GLU A 52 -14.29 -1.86 16.07
N ARG A 53 -13.60 -1.08 16.90
CA ARG A 53 -13.71 0.38 16.93
C ARG A 53 -13.38 1.02 15.60
N HIS A 54 -12.32 0.55 14.95
CA HIS A 54 -11.83 1.08 13.69
C HIS A 54 -12.47 0.39 12.48
N LYS A 55 -13.41 -0.53 12.68
CA LYS A 55 -14.06 -1.31 11.61
C LYS A 55 -13.05 -1.91 10.64
N MET A 56 -12.05 -2.60 11.20
CA MET A 56 -10.99 -3.17 10.38
C MET A 56 -11.53 -4.22 9.41
N TYR A 57 -10.89 -4.32 8.26
CA TYR A 57 -11.20 -5.34 7.25
C TYR A 57 -10.85 -6.75 7.73
N ASP A 58 -11.47 -7.75 7.12
CA ASP A 58 -11.09 -9.16 7.30
C ASP A 58 -10.08 -9.60 6.22
N LEU A 59 -10.27 -9.10 4.99
CA LEU A 59 -9.38 -9.30 3.85
C LEU A 59 -9.08 -7.98 3.15
N ARG A 60 -7.86 -7.86 2.62
CA ARG A 60 -7.45 -6.77 1.73
C ARG A 60 -6.94 -7.35 0.43
N VAL A 61 -7.48 -6.89 -0.67
CA VAL A 61 -7.02 -7.22 -2.02
C VAL A 61 -6.30 -6.03 -2.59
N SER A 62 -5.12 -6.26 -3.16
CA SER A 62 -4.36 -5.24 -3.88
C SER A 62 -3.72 -5.80 -5.15
N HIS A 63 -3.47 -4.93 -6.13
CA HIS A 63 -2.81 -5.29 -7.37
C HIS A 63 -1.98 -4.12 -7.88
N ASN A 64 -0.75 -4.38 -8.39
CA ASN A 64 0.18 -3.33 -8.80
C ASN A 64 -0.32 -2.47 -9.97
N TYR A 65 -1.15 -3.04 -10.85
CA TYR A 65 -1.79 -2.30 -11.96
C TYR A 65 -3.21 -1.81 -11.61
N GLY A 66 -3.56 -1.92 -10.32
CA GLY A 66 -4.90 -1.60 -9.80
C GLY A 66 -5.90 -2.73 -10.05
N ILE A 67 -7.06 -2.58 -9.45
CA ILE A 67 -8.22 -3.47 -9.54
C ILE A 67 -9.24 -2.82 -10.47
N ASN A 68 -9.59 -3.49 -11.56
CA ASN A 68 -10.50 -2.98 -12.57
C ASN A 68 -11.99 -3.28 -12.21
N GLU A 69 -12.91 -2.83 -13.05
CA GLU A 69 -14.36 -3.04 -12.82
C GLU A 69 -14.76 -4.51 -12.84
N SER A 70 -14.11 -5.34 -13.67
CA SER A 70 -14.39 -6.79 -13.76
C SER A 70 -13.98 -7.49 -12.48
N ASP A 71 -12.81 -7.15 -11.94
CA ASP A 71 -12.31 -7.65 -10.66
C ASP A 71 -13.23 -7.22 -9.51
N MET A 72 -13.64 -5.94 -9.50
CA MET A 72 -14.58 -5.41 -8.50
C MET A 72 -15.90 -6.14 -8.52
N LYS A 73 -16.43 -6.40 -9.72
CA LYS A 73 -17.67 -7.17 -9.87
C LYS A 73 -17.53 -8.58 -9.31
N LEU A 74 -16.42 -9.26 -9.64
CA LEU A 74 -16.14 -10.61 -9.14
C LEU A 74 -16.06 -10.64 -7.61
N ILE A 75 -15.41 -9.63 -6.99
CA ILE A 75 -15.36 -9.49 -5.54
C ILE A 75 -16.76 -9.27 -4.96
N ASN A 76 -17.53 -8.35 -5.52
CA ASN A 76 -18.84 -7.99 -5.02
C ASN A 76 -19.89 -9.10 -5.18
N ASP A 77 -19.74 -9.96 -6.21
CA ASP A 77 -20.62 -11.10 -6.48
C ASP A 77 -20.40 -12.30 -5.53
N MET A 78 -19.46 -12.19 -4.57
CA MET A 78 -19.25 -13.23 -3.56
C MET A 78 -20.30 -13.10 -2.42
N ASP A 79 -21.05 -14.17 -2.17
CA ASP A 79 -22.18 -14.19 -1.21
C ASP A 79 -21.79 -13.86 0.23
N ASN A 80 -20.56 -14.14 0.62
CA ASN A 80 -20.05 -13.98 1.99
C ASN A 80 -19.40 -12.62 2.27
N ILE A 81 -19.43 -11.67 1.32
CA ILE A 81 -18.93 -10.31 1.51
C ILE A 81 -20.08 -9.42 2.01
N ASP A 82 -19.86 -8.73 3.14
CA ASP A 82 -20.75 -7.75 3.73
C ASP A 82 -20.48 -6.35 3.17
N ILE A 83 -19.22 -5.92 3.29
CA ILE A 83 -18.76 -4.62 2.82
C ILE A 83 -17.50 -4.81 1.97
N SER A 84 -17.49 -4.21 0.79
CA SER A 84 -16.29 -3.98 0.01
C SER A 84 -16.09 -2.49 -0.16
N GLU A 85 -14.89 -2.00 0.19
CA GLU A 85 -14.54 -0.59 0.08
C GLU A 85 -13.24 -0.43 -0.68
N SER A 86 -13.32 0.23 -1.84
CA SER A 86 -12.14 0.53 -2.65
C SER A 86 -11.36 1.71 -2.09
N TYR A 87 -10.04 1.65 -2.17
CA TYR A 87 -9.15 2.72 -1.80
C TYR A 87 -8.15 3.05 -2.90
N TYR A 88 -7.64 4.28 -2.87
CA TYR A 88 -6.54 4.75 -3.70
C TYR A 88 -5.35 5.09 -2.83
N ILE A 89 -4.15 4.79 -3.34
CA ILE A 89 -2.89 5.15 -2.70
C ILE A 89 -1.86 5.55 -3.74
N LYS A 90 -1.12 6.61 -3.48
CA LYS A 90 0.03 7.04 -4.28
C LYS A 90 1.15 7.52 -3.37
N LYS A 91 2.33 6.93 -3.50
CA LYS A 91 3.54 7.39 -2.82
C LYS A 91 4.10 8.60 -3.56
N LEU A 92 4.22 9.73 -2.87
CA LEU A 92 4.70 11.00 -3.41
C LEU A 92 5.83 11.56 -2.55
N GLN A 93 6.80 12.21 -3.18
CA GLN A 93 7.88 12.92 -2.49
C GLN A 93 7.43 14.33 -2.12
N ILE A 94 7.71 14.78 -0.89
CA ILE A 94 7.49 16.17 -0.47
C ILE A 94 8.47 17.07 -1.23
N THR A 95 7.99 18.19 -1.77
CA THR A 95 8.83 19.17 -2.47
C THR A 95 9.91 19.71 -1.54
N ASN A 96 11.14 19.77 -2.01
CA ASN A 96 12.33 20.19 -1.27
C ASN A 96 12.68 19.31 -0.04
N SER A 97 12.20 18.10 0.00
CA SER A 97 12.54 17.09 1.02
C SER A 97 12.85 15.75 0.37
N ASN A 98 13.59 14.91 1.09
CA ASN A 98 13.79 13.50 0.71
C ASN A 98 12.72 12.57 1.30
N GLU A 99 11.72 13.13 1.98
CA GLU A 99 10.66 12.37 2.61
C GLU A 99 9.54 12.05 1.62
N PHE A 100 8.95 10.86 1.80
CA PHE A 100 7.82 10.39 1.01
C PHE A 100 6.58 10.27 1.89
N VAL A 101 5.42 10.57 1.30
CA VAL A 101 4.11 10.42 1.91
C VAL A 101 3.26 9.52 1.04
N ASN A 102 2.63 8.53 1.63
CA ASN A 102 1.57 7.78 0.99
C ASN A 102 0.30 8.64 1.04
N VAL A 103 -0.07 9.24 -0.07
CA VAL A 103 -1.34 9.96 -0.21
C VAL A 103 -2.43 8.94 -0.47
N GLU A 104 -3.41 8.88 0.42
CA GLU A 104 -4.47 7.87 0.44
C GLU A 104 -5.86 8.50 0.36
N SER A 105 -6.80 7.78 -0.22
CA SER A 105 -8.21 8.21 -0.15
C SER A 105 -8.77 8.01 1.26
N ILE A 106 -9.57 8.95 1.74
CA ILE A 106 -10.24 8.84 3.05
C ILE A 106 -11.14 7.60 3.03
N PRO A 107 -10.99 6.68 4.00
CA PRO A 107 -11.92 5.56 4.16
C PRO A 107 -13.24 6.03 4.79
N GLU A 108 -14.36 5.49 4.30
CA GLU A 108 -15.71 5.88 4.72
C GLU A 108 -16.40 4.84 5.59
N LYS A 109 -16.15 3.56 5.31
CA LYS A 109 -16.86 2.43 5.94
C LYS A 109 -15.95 1.56 6.78
N LEU A 110 -14.75 1.26 6.28
CA LEU A 110 -13.76 0.37 6.91
C LEU A 110 -12.48 1.16 7.21
N VAL A 111 -11.66 0.68 8.15
CA VAL A 111 -10.34 1.23 8.48
C VAL A 111 -10.40 2.71 8.90
N LEU A 112 -11.41 3.06 9.70
CA LEU A 112 -11.68 4.45 10.05
C LEU A 112 -10.54 5.06 10.88
N PRO A 113 -9.91 6.15 10.41
CA PRO A 113 -8.83 6.81 11.14
C PRO A 113 -9.35 7.51 12.39
N LYS A 114 -8.45 7.72 13.35
CA LYS A 114 -8.72 8.55 14.52
C LYS A 114 -8.18 9.96 14.26
N VAL A 115 -9.04 10.96 14.27
CA VAL A 115 -8.62 12.37 14.23
C VAL A 115 -7.98 12.72 15.59
N VAL A 116 -6.76 13.24 15.55
CA VAL A 116 -6.00 13.68 16.74
C VAL A 116 -6.20 15.17 16.93
N GLU A 117 -6.11 15.96 15.84
CA GLU A 117 -6.30 17.39 15.84
C GLU A 117 -6.91 17.86 14.53
N GLY A 118 -7.73 18.90 14.55
CA GLY A 118 -8.38 19.44 13.35
C GLY A 118 -9.53 18.57 12.83
N ALA A 119 -9.55 18.31 11.52
CA ALA A 119 -10.61 17.60 10.85
C ALA A 119 -10.09 16.74 9.69
N LEU A 120 -10.93 15.83 9.18
CA LEU A 120 -10.69 15.17 7.89
C LEU A 120 -10.99 16.13 6.73
N PRO A 121 -10.33 15.97 5.57
CA PRO A 121 -10.56 16.78 4.38
C PRO A 121 -12.03 16.76 3.91
N ASN A 122 -12.58 17.95 3.65
CA ASN A 122 -13.95 18.12 3.14
C ASN A 122 -13.98 18.42 1.64
N ASN A 123 -12.88 18.90 1.08
CA ASN A 123 -12.75 19.23 -0.34
C ASN A 123 -11.45 18.69 -0.94
N GLU A 124 -11.30 18.80 -2.26
CA GLU A 124 -10.15 18.24 -3.00
C GLU A 124 -8.82 18.93 -2.65
N SER A 125 -8.81 20.17 -2.15
CA SER A 125 -7.59 20.94 -1.82
C SER A 125 -7.06 20.72 -0.41
N GLU A 126 -7.66 19.84 0.37
CA GLU A 126 -7.32 19.58 1.76
C GLU A 126 -6.66 18.23 1.96
N ILE A 127 -5.78 18.16 2.97
CA ILE A 127 -5.13 16.92 3.41
C ILE A 127 -5.11 16.84 4.93
N ALA A 128 -5.34 15.63 5.47
CA ALA A 128 -5.06 15.33 6.88
C ALA A 128 -3.80 14.45 6.92
N LEU A 129 -2.78 14.90 7.65
CA LEU A 129 -1.48 14.21 7.73
C LEU A 129 -1.43 13.29 8.95
N VAL A 130 -0.53 12.33 8.92
CA VAL A 130 -0.20 11.49 10.07
C VAL A 130 0.29 12.37 11.23
N GLU A 131 -0.06 11.99 12.47
CA GLU A 131 0.28 12.72 13.71
C GLU A 131 1.78 12.99 13.84
N SER A 132 2.65 12.08 13.40
CA SER A 132 4.10 12.24 13.49
C SER A 132 4.65 13.43 12.68
N LEU A 133 3.87 14.00 11.76
CA LEU A 133 4.22 15.22 11.02
C LEU A 133 3.79 16.54 11.71
N GLN A 134 3.14 16.50 12.89
CA GLN A 134 2.78 17.72 13.66
C GLN A 134 3.98 18.58 14.05
N GLY A 135 5.18 17.98 14.15
CA GLY A 135 6.41 18.74 14.41
C GLY A 135 6.90 19.57 13.22
N SER A 136 6.50 19.19 12.00
CA SER A 136 6.95 19.82 10.74
C SER A 136 5.89 20.69 10.08
N TYR A 137 4.61 20.44 10.34
CA TYR A 137 3.47 21.16 9.77
C TYR A 137 2.47 21.56 10.84
N LYS A 138 1.69 22.61 10.56
CA LYS A 138 0.57 23.09 11.38
C LYS A 138 -0.71 23.08 10.55
N ILE A 139 -1.86 23.09 11.22
CA ILE A 139 -3.16 23.27 10.56
C ILE A 139 -3.17 24.64 9.86
N GLY A 140 -3.53 24.65 8.59
CA GLY A 140 -3.50 25.81 7.71
C GLY A 140 -2.28 25.92 6.81
N ASP A 141 -1.20 25.21 7.11
CA ASP A 141 0.00 25.17 6.27
C ASP A 141 -0.29 24.48 4.93
N GLU A 142 0.54 24.79 3.95
CA GLU A 142 0.48 24.18 2.63
C GLU A 142 1.60 23.15 2.48
N ILE A 143 1.23 21.95 2.05
CA ILE A 143 2.17 20.90 1.65
C ILE A 143 2.11 20.71 0.14
N SER A 144 3.28 20.60 -0.50
CA SER A 144 3.42 20.38 -1.95
C SER A 144 4.22 19.14 -2.22
N PHE A 145 3.79 18.39 -3.22
CA PHE A 145 4.45 17.17 -3.67
C PHE A 145 5.12 17.37 -5.02
N VAL A 146 6.21 16.64 -5.28
CA VAL A 146 6.90 16.64 -6.56
C VAL A 146 6.00 15.96 -7.59
N SER A 147 5.73 16.68 -8.70
CA SER A 147 5.02 16.14 -9.85
C SER A 147 6.04 15.76 -10.92
N SER A 148 6.19 14.48 -11.20
CA SER A 148 6.94 13.99 -12.37
C SER A 148 6.04 13.93 -13.60
N ASN A 149 6.62 13.89 -14.81
CA ASN A 149 5.84 13.77 -16.06
C ASN A 149 4.95 12.49 -16.08
N ASN A 150 5.33 11.46 -15.34
CA ASN A 150 4.55 10.23 -15.20
C ASN A 150 3.42 10.35 -14.15
N ASP A 151 3.49 11.32 -13.26
CA ASP A 151 2.52 11.51 -12.16
C ASP A 151 1.40 12.49 -12.51
N SER A 152 1.56 13.32 -13.56
CA SER A 152 0.57 14.33 -13.96
C SER A 152 -0.84 13.76 -14.23
N ASN A 153 -0.93 12.46 -14.54
CA ASN A 153 -2.19 11.75 -14.77
C ASN A 153 -2.70 10.98 -13.53
N THR A 154 -2.04 11.07 -12.39
CA THR A 154 -2.40 10.29 -11.21
C THR A 154 -3.28 11.06 -10.22
N LEU A 155 -3.01 12.35 -10.05
CA LEU A 155 -3.77 13.26 -9.18
C LEU A 155 -4.21 14.50 -9.94
N LYS A 156 -5.31 15.12 -9.49
CA LYS A 156 -5.79 16.41 -10.02
C LYS A 156 -4.87 17.57 -9.61
N GLN A 157 -4.23 17.45 -8.45
CA GLN A 157 -3.33 18.47 -7.90
C GLN A 157 -2.29 17.84 -6.98
N PHE A 158 -1.19 18.59 -6.76
CA PHE A 158 -0.04 18.18 -5.95
C PHE A 158 0.23 19.15 -4.78
N LYS A 159 -0.73 20.01 -4.48
CA LYS A 159 -0.65 21.06 -3.48
C LYS A 159 -1.90 21.02 -2.62
N PHE A 160 -1.72 20.91 -1.30
CA PHE A 160 -2.83 20.72 -0.37
C PHE A 160 -2.64 21.57 0.88
N ARG A 161 -3.75 22.02 1.44
CA ARG A 161 -3.80 22.66 2.76
C ARG A 161 -3.99 21.61 3.86
N VAL A 162 -3.14 21.63 4.85
CA VAL A 162 -3.25 20.76 6.03
C VAL A 162 -4.45 21.20 6.88
N VAL A 163 -5.42 20.30 7.09
CA VAL A 163 -6.64 20.59 7.87
C VAL A 163 -6.73 19.79 9.15
N GLY A 164 -5.88 18.78 9.33
CA GLY A 164 -5.86 17.97 10.55
C GLY A 164 -4.72 16.98 10.59
N PHE A 165 -4.62 16.34 11.74
CA PHE A 165 -3.68 15.26 12.02
C PHE A 165 -4.44 14.03 12.50
N VAL A 166 -3.98 12.85 12.03
CA VAL A 166 -4.69 11.58 12.20
C VAL A 166 -3.74 10.45 12.60
N GLN A 167 -4.30 9.45 13.28
CA GLN A 167 -3.73 8.12 13.44
C GLN A 167 -4.47 7.18 12.50
N GLY A 168 -3.75 6.52 11.59
CA GLY A 168 -4.33 5.52 10.69
C GLY A 168 -4.60 4.21 11.44
N ALA A 169 -5.72 3.59 11.16
CA ALA A 169 -6.13 2.37 11.86
C ALA A 169 -5.26 1.16 11.50
N ASP A 170 -4.74 1.10 10.29
CA ASP A 170 -3.86 0.05 9.75
C ASP A 170 -2.38 0.49 9.65
N HIS A 171 -2.10 1.75 9.95
CA HIS A 171 -0.75 2.30 10.11
C HIS A 171 -0.34 2.28 11.57
N ILE A 172 -0.06 1.09 12.10
CA ILE A 172 0.38 0.95 13.49
C ILE A 172 1.86 1.35 13.56
N GLU A 173 2.13 2.56 14.04
CA GLU A 173 3.49 3.02 14.28
C GLU A 173 4.09 2.23 15.45
N VAL A 174 5.03 1.35 15.16
CA VAL A 174 5.91 0.83 16.19
C VAL A 174 6.96 1.89 16.45
N SER A 175 7.00 2.39 17.67
CA SER A 175 8.01 3.34 18.15
C SER A 175 9.40 2.70 18.18
N ASN A 176 9.90 2.31 17.03
CA ASN A 176 11.30 1.97 16.85
C ASN A 176 12.05 3.25 16.51
N ASN A 177 13.01 3.63 17.34
CA ASN A 177 13.92 4.78 17.19
C ASN A 177 14.77 4.77 15.91
N ASN A 178 14.48 3.92 14.95
CA ASN A 178 15.12 3.90 13.64
C ASN A 178 14.43 4.93 12.72
N LEU A 179 14.97 6.14 12.71
CA LEU A 179 14.57 7.29 11.87
C LEU A 179 14.59 7.02 10.36
N ALA A 180 15.11 5.86 9.91
CA ALA A 180 15.39 5.58 8.50
C ALA A 180 14.17 5.11 7.67
N ASN A 181 13.04 4.71 8.28
CA ASN A 181 11.87 4.19 7.57
C ASN A 181 10.54 4.63 8.20
N LYS A 182 10.33 5.95 8.34
CA LYS A 182 9.01 6.46 8.68
C LYS A 182 8.15 6.46 7.41
N ASP A 183 7.17 5.57 7.36
CA ASP A 183 6.14 5.59 6.32
C ASP A 183 5.10 6.67 6.69
N TYR A 184 5.33 7.91 6.23
CA TYR A 184 4.34 8.95 6.36
C TYR A 184 3.15 8.70 5.45
N PHE A 185 1.96 9.04 5.91
CA PHE A 185 0.75 9.00 5.10
C PHE A 185 -0.11 10.26 5.33
N GLY A 186 -1.02 10.48 4.41
CA GLY A 186 -1.99 11.57 4.51
C GLY A 186 -3.25 11.24 3.72
N TYR A 187 -4.40 11.59 4.28
CA TYR A 187 -5.70 11.35 3.65
C TYR A 187 -6.17 12.56 2.86
N VAL A 188 -6.66 12.30 1.66
CA VAL A 188 -7.31 13.28 0.77
C VAL A 188 -8.65 12.72 0.29
N LYS A 189 -9.51 13.57 -0.28
CA LYS A 189 -10.77 13.11 -0.90
C LYS A 189 -10.48 12.17 -2.06
N LYS A 190 -11.35 11.16 -2.23
CA LYS A 190 -11.27 10.17 -3.31
C LYS A 190 -11.21 10.82 -4.70
N ASP A 191 -11.96 11.90 -4.89
CA ASP A 191 -12.06 12.62 -6.16
C ASP A 191 -10.76 13.31 -6.61
N VAL A 192 -9.76 13.38 -5.75
CA VAL A 192 -8.40 13.88 -6.10
C VAL A 192 -7.69 12.93 -7.05
N PHE A 193 -7.99 11.65 -6.99
CA PHE A 193 -7.35 10.62 -7.81
C PHE A 193 -7.97 10.56 -9.21
N LYS A 194 -7.10 10.38 -10.23
CA LYS A 194 -7.47 10.22 -11.64
C LYS A 194 -7.28 8.79 -12.15
N PHE A 195 -7.07 7.83 -11.26
CA PHE A 195 -6.88 6.45 -11.67
C PHE A 195 -8.16 5.84 -12.24
N GLU A 196 -8.02 5.11 -13.36
CA GLU A 196 -9.10 4.27 -13.89
C GLU A 196 -9.37 3.07 -12.97
N ASN A 197 -8.30 2.46 -12.43
CA ASN A 197 -8.35 1.31 -11.53
C ASN A 197 -8.12 1.74 -10.09
N VAL A 198 -8.79 1.10 -9.14
CA VAL A 198 -8.56 1.35 -7.71
C VAL A 198 -7.27 0.64 -7.26
N SER A 199 -6.56 1.18 -6.27
CA SER A 199 -5.31 0.58 -5.78
C SER A 199 -5.54 -0.71 -5.03
N GLY A 200 -6.69 -0.84 -4.36
CA GLY A 200 -7.09 -2.04 -3.67
C GLY A 200 -8.50 -1.96 -3.09
N VAL A 201 -8.91 -3.04 -2.44
CA VAL A 201 -10.23 -3.21 -1.83
C VAL A 201 -10.10 -3.79 -0.44
N ASN A 202 -10.67 -3.12 0.54
CA ASN A 202 -10.87 -3.65 1.89
C ASN A 202 -12.20 -4.39 1.95
N ILE A 203 -12.21 -5.58 2.53
CA ILE A 203 -13.36 -6.48 2.54
C ILE A 203 -13.71 -6.86 3.96
N LYS A 204 -15.01 -6.72 4.31
CA LYS A 204 -15.60 -7.25 5.52
C LYS A 204 -16.49 -8.42 5.18
N LEU A 205 -16.37 -9.53 5.92
CA LEU A 205 -17.13 -10.75 5.68
C LEU A 205 -18.43 -10.78 6.50
N LYS A 206 -19.46 -11.43 5.94
CA LYS A 206 -20.74 -11.66 6.61
C LYS A 206 -20.64 -12.78 7.64
N ASN A 207 -21.41 -12.69 8.69
CA ASN A 207 -21.72 -13.82 9.62
C ASN A 207 -20.53 -14.47 10.29
N ILE A 208 -19.42 -13.76 10.49
CA ILE A 208 -18.31 -14.26 11.29
C ILE A 208 -18.63 -14.02 12.77
N ASN A 209 -19.03 -15.07 13.47
CA ASN A 209 -19.42 -15.01 14.89
C ASN A 209 -18.25 -15.29 15.86
N TYR A 210 -17.01 -15.19 15.38
CA TYR A 210 -15.80 -15.43 16.16
C TYR A 210 -15.09 -14.11 16.49
N LYS A 211 -14.36 -14.06 17.58
CA LYS A 211 -13.48 -12.92 17.87
C LYS A 211 -12.26 -12.95 16.93
N TYR A 212 -11.73 -11.81 16.61
CA TYR A 212 -10.58 -11.67 15.69
C TYR A 212 -9.33 -12.44 16.16
N SER A 213 -9.20 -12.66 17.47
CA SER A 213 -8.12 -13.43 18.08
C SER A 213 -8.31 -14.95 17.97
N ASP A 214 -9.51 -15.42 17.68
CA ASP A 214 -9.84 -16.85 17.70
C ASP A 214 -9.25 -17.58 16.49
N LYS A 215 -8.88 -18.84 16.68
CA LYS A 215 -8.38 -19.69 15.58
C LYS A 215 -9.45 -19.94 14.52
N ASP A 216 -10.69 -20.08 14.94
CA ASP A 216 -11.83 -20.35 14.05
C ASP A 216 -12.12 -19.16 13.14
N TYR A 217 -11.97 -17.92 13.65
CA TYR A 217 -12.01 -16.72 12.84
C TYR A 217 -10.98 -16.78 11.69
N ILE A 218 -9.73 -17.08 12.03
CA ILE A 218 -8.66 -17.15 11.03
C ILE A 218 -8.89 -18.24 9.99
N THR A 219 -9.41 -19.38 10.44
CA THR A 219 -9.72 -20.51 9.55
C THR A 219 -10.78 -20.12 8.53
N GLU A 220 -11.86 -19.44 8.96
CA GLU A 220 -12.95 -19.01 8.07
C GLU A 220 -12.50 -17.91 7.11
N VAL A 221 -11.74 -16.91 7.60
CA VAL A 221 -11.16 -15.86 6.77
C VAL A 221 -10.21 -16.44 5.72
N ASN A 222 -9.33 -17.36 6.10
CA ASN A 222 -8.40 -17.98 5.16
C ASN A 222 -9.12 -18.82 4.11
N LYS A 223 -10.18 -19.53 4.46
CA LYS A 223 -11.00 -20.28 3.49
C LYS A 223 -11.61 -19.35 2.44
N THR A 224 -12.13 -18.22 2.88
CA THR A 224 -12.66 -17.20 1.97
C THR A 224 -11.55 -16.57 1.11
N ARG A 225 -10.40 -16.28 1.72
CA ARG A 225 -9.22 -15.78 1.00
C ARG A 225 -8.81 -16.72 -0.12
N ASP A 226 -8.69 -18.01 0.16
CA ASP A 226 -8.22 -19.00 -0.80
C ASP A 226 -9.20 -19.17 -1.96
N ASN A 227 -10.52 -19.15 -1.68
CA ASN A 227 -11.56 -19.13 -2.72
C ASN A 227 -11.48 -17.85 -3.58
N LEU A 228 -11.28 -16.69 -2.95
CA LEU A 228 -11.13 -15.42 -3.66
C LEU A 228 -9.89 -15.42 -4.57
N ILE A 229 -8.76 -15.93 -4.07
CA ILE A 229 -7.53 -16.07 -4.86
C ILE A 229 -7.76 -16.97 -6.07
N GLU A 230 -8.46 -18.07 -5.92
CA GLU A 230 -8.77 -18.99 -7.02
C GLU A 230 -9.60 -18.30 -8.11
N LYS A 231 -10.66 -17.58 -7.71
CA LYS A 231 -11.50 -16.81 -8.64
C LYS A 231 -10.71 -15.68 -9.32
N LEU A 232 -9.92 -14.91 -8.58
CA LEU A 232 -9.08 -13.84 -9.13
C LEU A 232 -7.99 -14.36 -10.07
N LYS A 233 -7.46 -15.56 -9.86
CA LYS A 233 -6.52 -16.21 -10.78
C LYS A 233 -7.06 -16.38 -12.19
N VAL A 234 -8.32 -16.78 -12.31
CA VAL A 234 -8.97 -16.94 -13.61
C VAL A 234 -9.05 -15.59 -14.33
N GLN A 235 -9.51 -14.55 -13.61
CA GLN A 235 -9.59 -13.19 -14.14
C GLN A 235 -8.21 -12.64 -14.49
N GLN A 236 -7.22 -12.84 -13.64
CA GLN A 236 -5.82 -12.44 -13.87
C GLN A 236 -5.25 -13.00 -15.18
N ASN A 237 -5.50 -14.27 -15.50
CA ASN A 237 -5.04 -14.86 -16.75
C ASN A 237 -5.67 -14.16 -17.99
N ILE A 238 -6.90 -13.71 -17.86
CA ILE A 238 -7.60 -12.94 -18.91
C ILE A 238 -6.94 -11.54 -19.04
N ASP A 239 -6.70 -10.90 -17.92
CA ASP A 239 -6.12 -9.55 -17.89
C ASP A 239 -4.67 -9.55 -18.38
N GLU A 240 -3.87 -10.54 -17.99
CA GLU A 240 -2.51 -10.76 -18.49
C GLU A 240 -2.50 -10.93 -20.01
N LYS A 241 -3.39 -11.76 -20.54
CA LYS A 241 -3.52 -11.93 -21.98
C LYS A 241 -3.89 -10.62 -22.68
N ASN A 242 -4.88 -9.91 -22.17
CA ASN A 242 -5.31 -8.63 -22.72
C ASN A 242 -4.17 -7.57 -22.66
N TYR A 243 -3.40 -7.55 -21.58
CA TYR A 243 -2.23 -6.68 -21.42
C TYR A 243 -1.17 -6.99 -22.48
N LEU A 244 -0.82 -8.27 -22.66
CA LEU A 244 0.16 -8.74 -23.64
C LEU A 244 -0.31 -8.42 -25.07
N ASP A 245 -1.57 -8.70 -25.40
CA ASP A 245 -2.14 -8.44 -26.72
C ASP A 245 -2.15 -6.95 -27.05
N LYS A 246 -2.55 -6.09 -26.09
CA LYS A 246 -2.55 -4.64 -26.25
C LYS A 246 -1.15 -4.07 -26.49
N ASN A 247 -0.15 -4.53 -25.73
CA ASN A 247 1.23 -4.06 -25.89
C ASN A 247 1.89 -4.60 -27.14
N ASN A 248 1.68 -5.87 -27.49
CA ASN A 248 2.14 -6.43 -28.75
C ASN A 248 1.56 -5.66 -29.95
N LYS A 249 0.28 -5.28 -29.91
CA LYS A 249 -0.33 -4.47 -30.96
C LYS A 249 0.36 -3.11 -31.11
N LYS A 250 0.62 -2.41 -30.01
CA LYS A 250 1.36 -1.14 -30.03
C LYS A 250 2.78 -1.29 -30.58
N LEU A 251 3.50 -2.34 -30.16
CA LEU A 251 4.85 -2.61 -30.66
C LEU A 251 4.85 -2.91 -32.16
N ASN A 252 3.86 -3.63 -32.67
CA ASN A 252 3.71 -3.91 -34.10
C ASN A 252 3.33 -2.65 -34.92
N GLU A 253 2.52 -1.76 -34.34
CA GLU A 253 2.20 -0.45 -34.94
C GLU A 253 3.46 0.42 -35.03
N ASN A 254 4.25 0.51 -33.96
CA ASN A 254 5.53 1.23 -33.96
C ASN A 254 6.53 0.65 -34.97
N GLU A 255 6.60 -0.67 -35.09
CA GLU A 255 7.45 -1.34 -36.08
C GLU A 255 7.06 -0.96 -37.51
N LYS A 256 5.76 -0.91 -37.82
CA LYS A 256 5.29 -0.44 -39.13
C LYS A 256 5.73 0.97 -39.44
N VAL A 257 5.62 1.88 -38.46
CA VAL A 257 6.06 3.29 -38.62
C VAL A 257 7.58 3.36 -38.89
N ILE A 258 8.38 2.59 -38.11
CA ILE A 258 9.84 2.53 -38.26
C ILE A 258 10.21 1.99 -39.65
N ASN A 259 9.53 0.92 -40.11
CA ASN A 259 9.78 0.34 -41.44
C ASN A 259 9.39 1.30 -42.58
N GLN A 260 8.26 2.00 -42.46
CA GLN A 260 7.87 3.05 -43.41
C GLN A 260 8.90 4.16 -43.45
N ALA A 261 9.42 4.63 -42.34
CA ALA A 261 10.48 5.64 -42.29
C ALA A 261 11.77 5.14 -42.96
N GLN A 262 12.13 3.86 -42.77
CA GLN A 262 13.28 3.23 -43.42
C GLN A 262 13.10 3.19 -44.94
N ASP A 263 11.91 2.81 -45.42
CA ASP A 263 11.62 2.74 -46.85
C ASP A 263 11.67 4.13 -47.49
N GLN A 264 11.12 5.14 -46.83
CA GLN A 264 11.21 6.54 -47.30
C GLN A 264 12.67 7.00 -47.33
N LEU A 265 13.47 6.68 -46.32
CA LEU A 265 14.89 7.04 -46.29
C LEU A 265 15.66 6.39 -47.45
N ASN A 266 15.41 5.11 -47.71
CA ASN A 266 16.01 4.37 -48.79
C ASN A 266 15.64 4.99 -50.19
N ALA A 267 14.38 5.37 -50.36
CA ALA A 267 13.92 6.02 -51.58
C ALA A 267 14.59 7.40 -51.80
N VAL A 268 14.75 8.18 -50.72
CA VAL A 268 15.46 9.46 -50.78
C VAL A 268 16.95 9.26 -51.08
N LYS A 269 17.57 8.26 -50.43
CA LYS A 269 18.99 7.92 -50.65
C LYS A 269 19.25 7.57 -52.12
N SER A 270 18.39 6.74 -52.75
CA SER A 270 18.50 6.42 -54.17
C SER A 270 18.40 7.62 -55.10
N LYS A 271 17.54 8.60 -54.76
CA LYS A 271 17.42 9.86 -55.54
C LYS A 271 18.65 10.73 -55.41
N ILE A 272 19.25 10.81 -54.21
CA ILE A 272 20.44 11.64 -53.96
C ILE A 272 21.67 11.04 -54.62
N GLU A 273 21.80 9.71 -54.71
CA GLU A 273 22.89 9.06 -55.42
C GLU A 273 22.97 9.46 -56.91
N LEU A 274 21.83 9.76 -57.54
CA LEU A 274 21.79 10.27 -58.91
C LEU A 274 22.40 11.66 -59.04
N LEU A 275 22.44 12.46 -57.97
CA LEU A 275 23.00 13.82 -57.97
C LEU A 275 24.52 13.86 -57.71
N LYS A 276 25.12 12.71 -57.40
CA LYS A 276 26.53 12.62 -57.00
C LYS A 276 27.52 13.25 -58.00
N ASN A 277 27.22 13.16 -59.30
CA ASN A 277 28.07 13.64 -60.37
C ASN A 277 27.74 15.08 -60.84
N VAL A 278 26.72 15.74 -60.24
CA VAL A 278 26.22 17.04 -60.69
C VAL A 278 26.61 18.15 -59.72
N ASP A 279 26.52 17.92 -58.40
CA ASP A 279 26.85 18.91 -57.37
C ASP A 279 27.37 18.23 -56.09
N SER A 280 28.70 18.19 -55.97
CA SER A 280 29.37 17.50 -54.84
C SER A 280 29.11 18.13 -53.48
N LYS A 281 28.84 19.45 -53.40
CA LYS A 281 28.61 20.12 -52.12
C LYS A 281 27.21 19.80 -51.58
N SER A 282 26.21 19.97 -52.45
CA SER A 282 24.82 19.63 -52.11
C SER A 282 24.66 18.13 -51.80
N TYR A 283 25.38 17.27 -52.53
CA TYR A 283 25.42 15.83 -52.24
C TYR A 283 25.90 15.52 -50.85
N ASN A 284 27.03 16.10 -50.42
CA ASN A 284 27.62 15.84 -49.10
C ASN A 284 26.71 16.30 -47.94
N GLU A 285 26.11 17.49 -48.09
CA GLU A 285 25.15 18.00 -47.06
C GLU A 285 23.92 17.11 -46.93
N GLN A 286 23.41 16.56 -48.03
CA GLN A 286 22.25 15.69 -48.02
C GLN A 286 22.58 14.28 -47.45
N ILE A 287 23.76 13.75 -47.76
CA ILE A 287 24.25 12.48 -47.23
C ILE A 287 24.43 12.57 -45.70
N GLU A 288 24.92 13.69 -45.19
CA GLU A 288 25.06 13.89 -43.73
C GLU A 288 23.67 13.86 -43.05
N LYS A 289 22.66 14.53 -43.62
CA LYS A 289 21.29 14.47 -43.11
C LYS A 289 20.70 13.07 -43.14
N LEU A 290 20.94 12.31 -44.24
CA LEU A 290 20.49 10.91 -44.35
C LEU A 290 21.16 10.00 -43.31
N ASN A 291 22.45 10.16 -43.09
CA ASN A 291 23.18 9.40 -42.09
C ASN A 291 22.66 9.66 -40.67
N LYS A 292 22.29 10.92 -40.37
CA LYS A 292 21.67 11.27 -39.12
C LYS A 292 20.29 10.60 -38.95
N ALA A 293 19.44 10.69 -39.99
CA ALA A 293 18.13 10.05 -39.99
C ALA A 293 18.23 8.50 -39.87
N GLN A 294 19.21 7.87 -40.57
CA GLN A 294 19.46 6.42 -40.43
C GLN A 294 19.81 6.06 -38.99
N LYS A 295 20.67 6.83 -38.32
CA LYS A 295 21.06 6.61 -36.95
C LYS A 295 19.87 6.71 -35.99
N GLU A 296 18.93 7.63 -36.21
CA GLU A 296 17.69 7.75 -35.45
C GLU A 296 16.78 6.52 -35.63
N ILE A 297 16.66 6.03 -36.88
CA ILE A 297 15.89 4.80 -37.18
C ILE A 297 16.52 3.59 -36.52
N ASP A 298 17.85 3.46 -36.56
CA ASP A 298 18.56 2.32 -35.95
C ASP A 298 18.41 2.33 -34.42
N GLU A 299 18.44 3.51 -33.79
CA GLU A 299 18.18 3.64 -32.35
C GLU A 299 16.72 3.28 -32.02
N ASN A 300 15.75 3.72 -32.79
CA ASN A 300 14.34 3.36 -32.60
C ASN A 300 14.10 1.85 -32.77
N LYS A 301 14.78 1.19 -33.73
CA LYS A 301 14.76 -0.28 -33.89
C LYS A 301 15.31 -0.99 -32.64
N LYS A 302 16.41 -0.46 -32.10
CA LYS A 302 17.02 -1.01 -30.88
C LYS A 302 16.08 -0.86 -29.69
N GLN A 303 15.46 0.32 -29.50
CA GLN A 303 14.48 0.56 -28.43
C GLN A 303 13.26 -0.36 -28.57
N LEU A 304 12.76 -0.55 -29.79
CA LEU A 304 11.65 -1.48 -30.04
C LEU A 304 12.01 -2.92 -29.67
N ASN A 305 13.22 -3.37 -29.99
CA ASN A 305 13.69 -4.71 -29.64
C ASN A 305 13.84 -4.88 -28.12
N ILE A 306 14.39 -3.89 -27.42
CA ILE A 306 14.48 -3.87 -25.96
C ILE A 306 13.07 -3.98 -25.36
N ALA A 307 12.10 -3.18 -25.83
CA ALA A 307 10.74 -3.22 -25.36
C ALA A 307 10.06 -4.59 -25.56
N ARG A 308 10.35 -5.26 -26.68
CA ARG A 308 9.85 -6.63 -26.94
C ARG A 308 10.44 -7.67 -25.99
N ILE A 309 11.73 -7.57 -25.69
CA ILE A 309 12.39 -8.46 -24.74
C ILE A 309 11.82 -8.22 -23.34
N SER A 310 11.74 -6.97 -22.89
CA SER A 310 11.17 -6.61 -21.59
C SER A 310 9.74 -7.13 -21.43
N LEU A 311 8.89 -6.98 -22.47
CA LEU A 311 7.50 -7.46 -22.42
C LEU A 311 7.42 -9.00 -22.28
N LYS A 312 8.40 -9.76 -22.80
CA LYS A 312 8.45 -11.22 -22.65
C LYS A 312 8.97 -11.67 -21.29
N GLU A 313 9.87 -10.90 -20.71
CA GLU A 313 10.50 -11.20 -19.42
C GLU A 313 9.71 -10.68 -18.23
N GLU A 314 8.85 -9.67 -18.45
CA GLU A 314 8.00 -9.06 -17.43
C GLU A 314 6.91 -10.05 -17.02
N SER A 315 6.95 -10.50 -15.76
CA SER A 315 5.85 -11.27 -15.20
C SER A 315 4.70 -10.34 -14.83
N TYR A 316 3.50 -10.64 -15.35
CA TYR A 316 2.30 -9.90 -14.95
C TYR A 316 2.09 -10.05 -13.43
N PRO A 317 1.93 -8.94 -12.68
CA PRO A 317 1.79 -9.00 -11.22
C PRO A 317 0.57 -9.82 -10.82
N ARG A 318 0.68 -10.48 -9.67
CA ARG A 318 -0.43 -11.25 -9.09
C ARG A 318 -1.19 -10.40 -8.09
N PHE A 319 -2.46 -10.74 -7.87
CA PHE A 319 -3.22 -10.19 -6.76
C PHE A 319 -2.56 -10.58 -5.44
N SER A 320 -2.42 -9.61 -4.55
CA SER A 320 -2.14 -9.86 -3.14
C SER A 320 -3.45 -9.87 -2.38
N VAL A 321 -3.73 -10.95 -1.67
CA VAL A 321 -4.92 -11.08 -0.80
C VAL A 321 -4.42 -11.39 0.59
N GLU A 322 -4.50 -10.40 1.46
CA GLU A 322 -4.00 -10.47 2.83
C GLU A 322 -5.17 -10.47 3.82
N ASN A 323 -5.05 -11.23 4.89
CA ASN A 323 -5.95 -11.10 6.03
C ASN A 323 -5.41 -10.04 7.00
N ILE A 324 -6.21 -9.66 8.00
CA ILE A 324 -5.84 -8.63 8.97
C ILE A 324 -4.54 -8.94 9.72
N ARG A 325 -4.15 -10.22 9.85
CA ARG A 325 -2.87 -10.64 10.45
C ARG A 325 -1.66 -10.44 9.54
N GLY A 326 -1.87 -10.15 8.25
CA GLY A 326 -0.82 -9.77 7.31
C GLY A 326 -0.27 -8.37 7.51
N LEU A 327 -0.88 -7.54 8.37
CA LEU A 327 -0.31 -6.27 8.79
C LEU A 327 1.06 -6.50 9.44
N LYS A 328 2.10 -5.87 8.90
CA LYS A 328 3.52 -6.07 9.26
C LYS A 328 3.83 -5.99 10.77
N ASN A 329 2.98 -5.30 11.53
CA ASN A 329 3.17 -5.05 12.96
C ASN A 329 2.21 -5.86 13.86
N TYR A 330 1.45 -6.76 13.27
CA TYR A 330 0.46 -7.55 14.00
C TYR A 330 1.11 -8.54 15.01
N ALA A 331 2.22 -9.18 14.61
CA ALA A 331 2.94 -10.12 15.46
C ALA A 331 3.41 -9.49 16.78
N GLN A 332 3.68 -8.18 16.78
CA GLN A 332 4.14 -7.45 17.98
C GLN A 332 3.03 -7.21 19.03
N PHE A 333 1.75 -7.44 18.69
CA PHE A 333 0.63 -7.34 19.63
C PHE A 333 0.27 -8.67 20.32
N ILE A 334 0.75 -9.81 19.79
CA ILE A 334 0.33 -11.14 20.24
C ILE A 334 1.51 -11.99 20.74
N ASP A 335 2.75 -11.75 20.30
CA ASP A 335 3.96 -12.35 20.82
C ASP A 335 4.49 -11.56 22.03
#